data_1a50e15b7f6b100472766ae40232a9a5
#
_entry.id   1a50e15b7f6b100472766ae40232a9a5
#
_cell.length_a   1.000
_cell.length_b   1.000
_cell.length_c   1.000
_cell.angle_alpha   90.00
_cell.angle_beta   90.00
_cell.angle_gamma   90.00
#
_symmetry.space_group_name_H-M   'P 1'
#
loop_
_entity.id
_entity.type
_entity.pdbx_description
1 polymer ?
#
loop_
_entity_poly.entity_id
_entity_poly.type
_entity_poly.pdbx_seq_one_letter_code
_entity_poly.pdbx_strand_id
1 'polypeptide(L)'
;MPIRVLTTEARDIAIPIPRQRPALRLVSTKGMARETWLDVRRQGIGSSDAAAAVGLNPYQSQLELWMQKTGKGDLLPTIDPLDETTPMYWGTLLEPIVAAHYTKRTGNKVRRVNAVLGHPQIPWMLANIDREVVGAPDVQILECKTAGIHGAKLWKDGVPEYIQLQVMHQLAVTGKQAADVAVLICGQELQIHRLERDETMIAQLIALEEQFWELVTAEKEPPVDASESASTALRCLYPQDTGEEIDLSEDESVSSAFAQLQQVRQLMSDWESQESLLKHQIQQRMASASFARFAGGTVSWKRSKDSKFFNAALFQQEQPELAKAYMGTKPGSRRFLLHAEN
;
A
#
# COMPACT_ATOMS: atom_id res chain seq x y z
N MET A 1 57.85 4.38 -26.63
CA MET A 1 57.87 3.30 -25.62
C MET A 1 56.41 3.05 -25.25
N PRO A 2 55.79 1.90 -25.53
CA PRO A 2 54.42 1.63 -25.17
C PRO A 2 54.32 1.14 -23.73
N ILE A 3 53.32 1.67 -23.03
CA ILE A 3 52.98 1.32 -21.64
C ILE A 3 52.33 -0.07 -21.65
N ARG A 4 52.94 -1.00 -20.90
CA ARG A 4 52.40 -2.33 -20.67
C ARG A 4 51.22 -2.23 -19.71
N VAL A 5 50.02 -2.58 -20.17
CA VAL A 5 48.82 -2.80 -19.34
C VAL A 5 48.97 -4.19 -18.72
N LEU A 6 49.10 -4.22 -17.41
CA LEU A 6 49.04 -5.45 -16.62
C LEU A 6 47.57 -5.88 -16.50
N THR A 7 47.14 -6.90 -17.23
CA THR A 7 45.91 -7.59 -17.03
C THR A 7 46.02 -8.49 -15.80
N THR A 8 45.41 -8.08 -14.73
CA THR A 8 45.24 -8.94 -13.54
C THR A 8 44.07 -9.87 -13.83
N GLU A 9 44.33 -11.15 -14.01
CA GLU A 9 43.28 -12.19 -14.06
C GLU A 9 42.58 -12.22 -12.71
N ALA A 10 41.32 -11.75 -12.67
CA ALA A 10 40.44 -11.96 -11.53
C ALA A 10 40.12 -13.46 -11.45
N ARG A 11 40.72 -14.14 -10.50
CA ARG A 11 40.30 -15.49 -10.13
C ARG A 11 38.89 -15.38 -9.53
N ASP A 12 37.91 -15.96 -10.21
CA ASP A 12 36.57 -16.25 -9.67
C ASP A 12 36.72 -17.15 -8.44
N ILE A 13 36.85 -16.53 -7.29
CA ILE A 13 36.68 -17.20 -6.00
C ILE A 13 35.16 -17.32 -5.83
N ALA A 14 34.59 -18.43 -6.27
CA ALA A 14 33.23 -18.81 -5.94
C ALA A 14 33.16 -18.94 -4.41
N ILE A 15 32.66 -17.89 -3.74
CA ILE A 15 32.32 -17.95 -2.33
C ILE A 15 31.21 -19.00 -2.22
N PRO A 16 31.42 -20.11 -1.49
CA PRO A 16 30.36 -21.11 -1.35
C PRO A 16 29.17 -20.46 -0.64
N ILE A 17 28.05 -20.36 -1.34
CA ILE A 17 26.80 -19.88 -0.76
C ILE A 17 26.50 -20.81 0.42
N PRO A 18 26.42 -20.31 1.67
CA PRO A 18 26.12 -21.14 2.82
C PRO A 18 24.79 -21.83 2.57
N ARG A 19 24.70 -23.17 2.73
CA ARG A 19 23.43 -23.88 2.65
C ARG A 19 22.47 -23.23 3.63
N GLN A 20 21.51 -22.45 3.12
CA GLN A 20 20.49 -21.81 3.94
C GLN A 20 19.71 -22.89 4.69
N ARG A 21 19.54 -22.68 5.99
CA ARG A 21 18.71 -23.56 6.79
C ARG A 21 17.27 -23.44 6.31
N PRO A 22 16.49 -24.54 6.27
CA PRO A 22 15.09 -24.46 5.89
C PRO A 22 14.32 -23.58 6.88
N ALA A 23 13.27 -22.90 6.40
CA ALA A 23 12.38 -22.08 7.24
C ALA A 23 11.84 -22.89 8.42
N LEU A 24 11.74 -22.23 9.56
CA LEU A 24 11.11 -22.79 10.75
C LEU A 24 9.59 -22.78 10.60
N ARG A 25 8.92 -23.87 10.89
CA ARG A 25 7.44 -23.90 11.00
C ARG A 25 7.07 -23.49 12.42
N LEU A 26 6.70 -22.23 12.60
CA LEU A 26 6.45 -21.66 13.94
C LEU A 26 5.12 -22.13 14.51
N VAL A 27 4.05 -22.05 13.71
CA VAL A 27 2.70 -22.40 14.16
C VAL A 27 1.86 -22.90 12.98
N SER A 28 0.94 -23.83 13.25
CA SER A 28 -0.03 -24.30 12.25
C SER A 28 -1.19 -23.30 12.16
N THR A 29 -1.53 -22.91 10.93
CA THR A 29 -2.69 -22.03 10.67
C THR A 29 -3.98 -22.83 10.38
N LYS A 30 -3.93 -24.18 10.42
CA LYS A 30 -5.10 -25.02 10.15
C LYS A 30 -6.13 -24.90 11.28
N GLY A 31 -7.28 -24.30 10.99
CA GLY A 31 -8.34 -24.09 11.98
C GLY A 31 -8.03 -23.00 13.01
N MET A 32 -7.00 -22.17 12.78
CA MET A 32 -6.65 -21.06 13.67
C MET A 32 -7.69 -19.95 13.56
N ALA A 33 -8.12 -19.41 14.72
CA ALA A 33 -8.97 -18.23 14.78
C ALA A 33 -8.23 -16.99 14.23
N ARG A 34 -8.99 -16.05 13.67
CA ARG A 34 -8.41 -14.83 13.06
C ARG A 34 -7.62 -14.00 14.06
N GLU A 35 -8.14 -13.84 15.27
CA GLU A 35 -7.48 -13.07 16.34
C GLU A 35 -6.12 -13.69 16.68
N THR A 36 -6.07 -15.00 16.89
CA THR A 36 -4.81 -15.73 17.16
C THR A 36 -3.82 -15.57 16.01
N TRP A 37 -4.31 -15.61 14.76
CA TRP A 37 -3.46 -15.40 13.60
C TRP A 37 -2.90 -13.99 13.52
N LEU A 38 -3.70 -12.97 13.86
CA LEU A 38 -3.25 -11.58 13.95
C LEU A 38 -2.21 -11.40 15.06
N ASP A 39 -2.37 -12.06 16.22
CA ASP A 39 -1.40 -12.03 17.31
C ASP A 39 -0.04 -12.59 16.89
N VAL A 40 -0.04 -13.71 16.18
CA VAL A 40 1.21 -14.26 15.62
C VAL A 40 1.85 -13.27 14.63
N ARG A 41 1.06 -12.64 13.78
CA ARG A 41 1.57 -11.66 12.82
C ARG A 41 2.11 -10.39 13.45
N ARG A 42 1.64 -9.99 14.63
CA ARG A 42 2.20 -8.85 15.38
C ARG A 42 3.65 -9.07 15.81
N GLN A 43 4.08 -10.33 15.95
CA GLN A 43 5.42 -10.69 16.43
C GLN A 43 6.52 -10.55 15.37
N GLY A 44 6.20 -10.09 14.16
CA GLY A 44 7.18 -9.92 13.09
C GLY A 44 6.59 -9.28 11.84
N ILE A 45 7.44 -9.11 10.83
CA ILE A 45 7.08 -8.65 9.50
C ILE A 45 6.71 -9.87 8.66
N GLY A 46 5.45 -9.97 8.25
CA GLY A 46 4.99 -11.00 7.32
C GLY A 46 5.31 -10.61 5.87
N SER A 47 5.36 -11.58 4.97
CA SER A 47 5.67 -11.30 3.55
C SER A 47 4.73 -10.28 2.90
N SER A 48 3.44 -10.26 3.26
CA SER A 48 2.51 -9.24 2.77
C SER A 48 2.74 -7.84 3.38
N ASP A 49 3.51 -7.75 4.46
CA ASP A 49 3.84 -6.51 5.14
C ASP A 49 5.14 -5.89 4.60
N ALA A 50 5.97 -6.70 3.89
CA ALA A 50 7.31 -6.32 3.42
C ALA A 50 7.34 -4.97 2.69
N ALA A 51 6.48 -4.80 1.70
CA ALA A 51 6.42 -3.55 0.94
C ALA A 51 5.98 -2.35 1.80
N ALA A 52 5.07 -2.54 2.77
CA ALA A 52 4.66 -1.49 3.69
C ALA A 52 5.77 -1.15 4.69
N ALA A 53 6.50 -2.15 5.19
CA ALA A 53 7.63 -1.95 6.09
C ALA A 53 8.75 -1.08 5.49
N VAL A 54 8.92 -1.12 4.17
CA VAL A 54 9.92 -0.32 3.44
C VAL A 54 9.33 0.93 2.76
N GLY A 55 8.06 1.26 3.00
CA GLY A 55 7.41 2.46 2.46
C GLY A 55 7.06 2.40 0.96
N LEU A 56 7.01 1.22 0.37
CA LEU A 56 6.75 1.00 -1.07
C LEU A 56 5.39 0.32 -1.35
N ASN A 57 4.53 0.19 -0.34
CA ASN A 57 3.19 -0.33 -0.55
C ASN A 57 2.22 0.79 -0.92
N PRO A 58 1.54 0.74 -2.08
CA PRO A 58 0.62 1.79 -2.52
C PRO A 58 -0.68 1.87 -1.72
N TYR A 59 -0.96 0.88 -0.86
CA TYR A 59 -2.22 0.77 -0.12
C TYR A 59 -2.07 0.90 1.39
N GLN A 60 -0.85 0.75 1.92
CA GLN A 60 -0.58 0.74 3.35
C GLN A 60 0.73 1.47 3.65
N SER A 61 0.65 2.50 4.48
CA SER A 61 1.82 3.26 4.95
C SER A 61 2.62 2.51 6.02
N GLN A 62 3.87 2.92 6.23
CA GLN A 62 4.66 2.45 7.37
C GLN A 62 3.97 2.75 8.71
N LEU A 63 3.34 3.91 8.84
CA LEU A 63 2.65 4.31 10.06
C LEU A 63 1.47 3.39 10.37
N GLU A 64 0.64 3.06 9.37
CA GLU A 64 -0.47 2.11 9.56
C GLU A 64 0.05 0.73 9.96
N LEU A 65 1.09 0.23 9.28
CA LEU A 65 1.70 -1.05 9.63
C LEU A 65 2.27 -1.02 11.05
N TRP A 66 2.96 0.05 11.43
CA TRP A 66 3.51 0.23 12.78
C TRP A 66 2.41 0.19 13.83
N MET A 67 1.28 0.84 13.61
CA MET A 67 0.12 0.76 14.51
C MET A 67 -0.35 -0.69 14.70
N GLN A 68 -0.41 -1.46 13.60
CA GLN A 68 -0.79 -2.88 13.67
C GLN A 68 0.22 -3.71 14.47
N LYS A 69 1.52 -3.42 14.37
CA LYS A 69 2.59 -4.16 15.05
C LYS A 69 2.73 -3.78 16.53
N THR A 70 2.42 -2.54 16.90
CA THR A 70 2.53 -2.03 18.29
C THR A 70 1.23 -2.14 19.10
N GLY A 71 0.25 -2.92 18.62
CA GLY A 71 -1.02 -3.11 19.33
C GLY A 71 -2.01 -1.96 19.23
N LYS A 72 -1.72 -0.95 18.41
CA LYS A 72 -2.61 0.20 18.13
C LYS A 72 -3.54 -0.06 16.92
N GLY A 73 -3.51 -1.28 16.36
CA GLY A 73 -4.33 -1.67 15.22
C GLY A 73 -5.84 -1.58 15.46
N ASP A 74 -6.28 -1.70 16.70
CA ASP A 74 -7.70 -1.58 17.07
C ASP A 74 -8.23 -0.14 16.92
N LEU A 75 -7.35 0.85 16.80
CA LEU A 75 -7.72 2.24 16.51
C LEU A 75 -8.06 2.43 15.02
N LEU A 76 -7.53 1.57 14.15
CA LEU A 76 -7.74 1.64 12.71
C LEU A 76 -9.15 1.16 12.31
N PRO A 77 -9.68 1.61 11.17
CA PRO A 77 -10.93 1.10 10.65
C PRO A 77 -10.88 -0.43 10.47
N THR A 78 -11.87 -1.12 11.02
CA THR A 78 -11.95 -2.58 10.89
C THR A 78 -12.41 -2.94 9.48
N ILE A 79 -11.66 -3.79 8.81
CA ILE A 79 -12.05 -4.38 7.52
C ILE A 79 -12.70 -5.74 7.81
N ASP A 80 -13.99 -5.86 7.48
CA ASP A 80 -14.69 -7.14 7.54
C ASP A 80 -14.19 -8.05 6.40
N PRO A 81 -13.56 -9.20 6.70
CA PRO A 81 -13.09 -10.13 5.68
C PRO A 81 -14.23 -10.80 4.90
N LEU A 82 -15.47 -10.72 5.41
CA LEU A 82 -16.68 -11.26 4.76
C LEU A 82 -17.43 -10.21 3.93
N ASP A 83 -16.94 -8.97 3.89
CA ASP A 83 -17.52 -7.93 3.06
C ASP A 83 -17.20 -8.18 1.59
N GLU A 84 -18.21 -8.62 0.84
CA GLU A 84 -18.15 -8.95 -0.59
C GLU A 84 -17.84 -7.74 -1.49
N THR A 85 -17.88 -6.52 -0.94
CA THR A 85 -17.53 -5.30 -1.68
C THR A 85 -16.01 -5.07 -1.68
N THR A 86 -15.24 -5.80 -0.86
CA THR A 86 -13.80 -5.61 -0.69
C THR A 86 -12.97 -6.51 -1.59
N PRO A 87 -11.81 -6.02 -2.10
CA PRO A 87 -10.88 -6.86 -2.86
C PRO A 87 -10.31 -8.03 -2.04
N MET A 88 -10.24 -7.92 -0.70
CA MET A 88 -9.73 -8.97 0.19
C MET A 88 -10.63 -10.19 0.21
N TYR A 89 -11.95 -10.00 0.26
CA TYR A 89 -12.93 -11.10 0.17
C TYR A 89 -12.73 -11.90 -1.12
N TRP A 90 -12.72 -11.21 -2.26
CA TRP A 90 -12.56 -11.85 -3.57
C TRP A 90 -11.19 -12.51 -3.74
N GLY A 91 -10.12 -11.91 -3.19
CA GLY A 91 -8.80 -12.51 -3.19
C GLY A 91 -8.80 -13.86 -2.48
N THR A 92 -9.39 -13.94 -1.30
CA THR A 92 -9.49 -15.18 -0.50
C THR A 92 -10.35 -16.23 -1.20
N LEU A 93 -11.50 -15.82 -1.75
CA LEU A 93 -12.43 -16.72 -2.44
C LEU A 93 -11.82 -17.32 -3.71
N LEU A 94 -11.09 -16.53 -4.49
CA LEU A 94 -10.55 -16.92 -5.80
C LEU A 94 -9.17 -17.58 -5.73
N GLU A 95 -8.43 -17.45 -4.63
CA GLU A 95 -7.10 -18.06 -4.44
C GLU A 95 -7.05 -19.56 -4.83
N PRO A 96 -7.99 -20.43 -4.37
CA PRO A 96 -8.01 -21.84 -4.77
C PRO A 96 -8.23 -22.06 -6.26
N ILE A 97 -9.02 -21.19 -6.89
CA ILE A 97 -9.32 -21.23 -8.33
C ILE A 97 -8.06 -20.88 -9.13
N VAL A 98 -7.36 -19.79 -8.75
CA VAL A 98 -6.08 -19.41 -9.35
C VAL A 98 -5.07 -20.56 -9.26
N ALA A 99 -4.91 -21.18 -8.08
CA ALA A 99 -4.00 -22.30 -7.87
C ALA A 99 -4.37 -23.53 -8.72
N ALA A 100 -5.66 -23.84 -8.87
CA ALA A 100 -6.12 -24.95 -9.72
C ALA A 100 -5.83 -24.68 -11.20
N HIS A 101 -6.07 -23.45 -11.67
CA HIS A 101 -5.76 -23.06 -13.04
C HIS A 101 -4.26 -22.99 -13.33
N TYR A 102 -3.45 -22.56 -12.35
CA TYR A 102 -1.99 -22.68 -12.44
C TYR A 102 -1.55 -24.11 -12.70
N THR A 103 -2.03 -25.06 -11.88
CA THR A 103 -1.72 -26.49 -12.06
C THR A 103 -2.16 -27.01 -13.44
N LYS A 104 -3.36 -26.62 -13.89
CA LYS A 104 -3.86 -27.01 -15.22
C LYS A 104 -2.99 -26.49 -16.36
N ARG A 105 -2.47 -25.26 -16.23
CA ARG A 105 -1.68 -24.59 -17.28
C ARG A 105 -0.23 -25.05 -17.33
N THR A 106 0.39 -25.28 -16.17
CA THR A 106 1.81 -25.59 -16.05
C THR A 106 2.09 -27.10 -15.90
N GLY A 107 1.12 -27.88 -15.46
CA GLY A 107 1.31 -29.28 -15.05
C GLY A 107 1.94 -29.44 -13.66
N ASN A 108 2.39 -28.37 -13.02
CA ASN A 108 3.01 -28.38 -11.71
C ASN A 108 1.99 -28.70 -10.62
N LYS A 109 2.30 -29.68 -9.77
CA LYS A 109 1.49 -29.98 -8.58
C LYS A 109 1.76 -28.95 -7.49
N VAL A 110 0.70 -28.51 -6.80
CA VAL A 110 0.81 -27.55 -5.71
C VAL A 110 0.20 -28.09 -4.42
N ARG A 111 0.75 -27.67 -3.28
CA ARG A 111 0.31 -28.06 -1.95
C ARG A 111 0.14 -26.83 -1.07
N ARG A 112 -1.00 -26.72 -0.37
CA ARG A 112 -1.23 -25.66 0.61
C ARG A 112 -0.27 -25.77 1.79
N VAL A 113 0.28 -24.65 2.22
CA VAL A 113 1.15 -24.56 3.40
C VAL A 113 0.37 -23.91 4.54
N ASN A 114 -0.19 -24.74 5.42
CA ASN A 114 -0.96 -24.26 6.59
C ASN A 114 -0.01 -23.98 7.76
N ALA A 115 0.88 -23.02 7.63
CA ALA A 115 1.81 -22.63 8.70
C ALA A 115 2.29 -21.18 8.52
N VAL A 116 2.56 -20.53 9.63
CA VAL A 116 3.45 -19.37 9.64
C VAL A 116 4.87 -19.89 9.65
N LEU A 117 5.67 -19.45 8.69
CA LEU A 117 7.08 -19.78 8.55
C LEU A 117 7.91 -18.64 9.14
N GLY A 118 9.01 -18.99 9.81
CA GLY A 118 9.98 -18.02 10.33
C GLY A 118 11.33 -18.19 9.67
N HIS A 119 12.04 -17.09 9.47
CA HIS A 119 13.41 -17.11 9.02
C HIS A 119 14.31 -17.79 10.07
N PRO A 120 15.24 -18.69 9.70
CA PRO A 120 16.01 -19.47 10.67
C PRO A 120 17.00 -18.68 11.52
N GLN A 121 17.30 -17.43 11.15
CA GLN A 121 18.27 -16.58 11.81
C GLN A 121 17.73 -15.19 12.17
N ILE A 122 16.61 -14.75 11.57
CA ILE A 122 16.02 -13.43 11.76
C ILE A 122 14.62 -13.65 12.38
N PRO A 123 14.48 -13.54 13.72
CA PRO A 123 13.27 -13.96 14.42
C PRO A 123 12.01 -13.19 14.04
N TRP A 124 12.15 -11.91 13.68
CA TRP A 124 11.03 -11.06 13.30
C TRP A 124 10.59 -11.23 11.83
N MET A 125 11.31 -12.02 11.03
CA MET A 125 11.00 -12.20 9.62
C MET A 125 10.11 -13.43 9.42
N LEU A 126 8.84 -13.21 9.08
CA LEU A 126 7.79 -14.21 8.99
C LEU A 126 7.25 -14.32 7.58
N ALA A 127 6.79 -15.50 7.16
CA ALA A 127 6.13 -15.68 5.89
C ALA A 127 4.93 -16.63 5.97
N ASN A 128 3.91 -16.30 5.21
CA ASN A 128 2.89 -17.23 4.76
C ASN A 128 3.06 -17.37 3.24
N ILE A 129 3.00 -18.59 2.73
CA ILE A 129 2.99 -18.86 1.29
C ILE A 129 1.68 -19.56 0.92
N ASP A 130 1.07 -19.18 -0.19
CA ASP A 130 -0.22 -19.72 -0.60
C ASP A 130 -0.08 -21.19 -0.93
N ARG A 131 0.90 -21.53 -1.77
CA ARG A 131 1.18 -22.94 -2.16
C ARG A 131 2.69 -23.17 -2.26
N GLU A 132 3.07 -24.40 -1.91
CA GLU A 132 4.35 -24.97 -2.30
C GLU A 132 4.17 -25.70 -3.63
N VAL A 133 5.07 -25.46 -4.59
CA VAL A 133 5.14 -26.24 -5.83
C VAL A 133 5.93 -27.50 -5.57
N VAL A 134 5.38 -28.67 -5.92
CA VAL A 134 5.92 -29.97 -5.58
C VAL A 134 6.51 -30.66 -6.80
N GLY A 135 7.76 -31.09 -6.70
CA GLY A 135 8.42 -31.90 -7.75
C GLY A 135 8.91 -31.10 -8.96
N ALA A 136 8.81 -29.76 -8.94
CA ALA A 136 9.42 -28.90 -9.94
C ALA A 136 10.81 -28.43 -9.44
N PRO A 137 11.89 -28.63 -10.21
CA PRO A 137 13.23 -28.23 -9.77
C PRO A 137 13.47 -26.72 -9.87
N ASP A 138 12.79 -26.05 -10.77
CA ASP A 138 12.99 -24.67 -11.21
C ASP A 138 12.10 -23.66 -10.46
N VAL A 139 11.08 -24.12 -9.71
CA VAL A 139 10.18 -23.24 -8.93
C VAL A 139 9.64 -23.95 -7.70
N GLN A 140 9.54 -23.26 -6.56
CA GLN A 140 9.15 -23.89 -5.30
C GLN A 140 7.98 -23.21 -4.59
N ILE A 141 7.63 -21.99 -4.97
CA ILE A 141 6.52 -21.22 -4.39
C ILE A 141 5.54 -20.80 -5.49
N LEU A 142 4.27 -20.86 -5.19
CA LEU A 142 3.21 -20.20 -5.97
C LEU A 142 2.52 -19.18 -5.08
N GLU A 143 2.54 -17.94 -5.52
CA GLU A 143 1.76 -16.83 -4.98
C GLU A 143 0.56 -16.57 -5.89
N CYS A 144 -0.64 -16.54 -5.32
CA CYS A 144 -1.89 -16.37 -6.05
C CYS A 144 -2.41 -14.94 -5.86
N LYS A 145 -2.70 -14.25 -6.96
CA LYS A 145 -3.22 -12.88 -6.93
C LYS A 145 -4.46 -12.74 -7.80
N THR A 146 -5.26 -11.74 -7.47
CA THR A 146 -6.39 -11.28 -8.30
C THR A 146 -6.28 -9.78 -8.51
N ALA A 147 -6.61 -9.31 -9.71
CA ALA A 147 -6.63 -7.90 -10.04
C ALA A 147 -7.94 -7.55 -10.74
N GLY A 148 -8.72 -6.64 -10.15
CA GLY A 148 -9.89 -6.05 -10.77
C GLY A 148 -9.52 -4.97 -11.80
N ILE A 149 -10.53 -4.34 -12.39
CA ILE A 149 -10.39 -3.37 -13.48
C ILE A 149 -9.43 -2.20 -13.16
N HIS A 150 -9.41 -1.74 -11.91
CA HIS A 150 -8.53 -0.64 -11.48
C HIS A 150 -7.10 -1.12 -11.23
N GLY A 151 -6.94 -2.34 -10.68
CA GLY A 151 -5.64 -2.95 -10.41
C GLY A 151 -4.95 -3.54 -11.63
N ALA A 152 -5.72 -3.92 -12.67
CA ALA A 152 -5.19 -4.58 -13.87
C ALA A 152 -4.06 -3.79 -14.56
N LYS A 153 -4.15 -2.46 -14.56
CA LYS A 153 -3.13 -1.60 -15.16
C LYS A 153 -1.75 -1.69 -14.50
N LEU A 154 -1.68 -2.10 -13.22
CA LEU A 154 -0.42 -2.28 -12.50
C LEU A 154 0.36 -3.51 -12.99
N TRP A 155 -0.32 -4.43 -13.68
CA TRP A 155 0.27 -5.67 -14.21
C TRP A 155 0.70 -5.55 -15.67
N LYS A 156 0.53 -4.37 -16.27
CA LYS A 156 0.84 -4.15 -17.70
C LYS A 156 2.30 -4.43 -18.03
N ASP A 157 3.20 -4.06 -17.14
CA ASP A 157 4.65 -4.17 -17.33
C ASP A 157 5.26 -5.34 -16.50
N GLY A 158 4.42 -6.27 -16.03
CA GLY A 158 4.83 -7.42 -15.25
C GLY A 158 4.31 -7.40 -13.82
N VAL A 159 5.03 -8.03 -12.90
CA VAL A 159 4.65 -8.09 -11.47
C VAL A 159 4.89 -6.73 -10.82
N PRO A 160 3.87 -6.13 -10.18
CA PRO A 160 4.04 -4.87 -9.46
C PRO A 160 5.11 -4.95 -8.36
N GLU A 161 5.86 -3.87 -8.15
CA GLU A 161 7.00 -3.81 -7.23
C GLU A 161 6.66 -4.29 -5.81
N TYR A 162 5.54 -3.86 -5.25
CA TYR A 162 5.11 -4.27 -3.91
C TYR A 162 4.87 -5.78 -3.78
N ILE A 163 4.50 -6.46 -4.87
CA ILE A 163 4.37 -7.93 -4.93
C ILE A 163 5.74 -8.59 -5.13
N GLN A 164 6.64 -7.98 -5.91
CA GLN A 164 8.01 -8.46 -6.02
C GLN A 164 8.70 -8.48 -4.65
N LEU A 165 8.55 -7.41 -3.86
CA LEU A 165 9.07 -7.34 -2.48
C LEU A 165 8.47 -8.41 -1.58
N GLN A 166 7.15 -8.65 -1.66
CA GLN A 166 6.50 -9.74 -0.94
C GLN A 166 7.13 -11.09 -1.27
N VAL A 167 7.36 -11.37 -2.55
CA VAL A 167 7.94 -12.64 -3.02
C VAL A 167 9.41 -12.76 -2.62
N MET A 168 10.21 -11.68 -2.71
CA MET A 168 11.61 -11.69 -2.26
C MET A 168 11.70 -11.97 -0.76
N HIS A 169 10.81 -11.40 0.05
CA HIS A 169 10.69 -11.74 1.47
C HIS A 169 10.34 -13.23 1.68
N GLN A 170 9.40 -13.80 0.93
CA GLN A 170 9.09 -15.23 1.00
C GLN A 170 10.30 -16.10 0.64
N LEU A 171 11.02 -15.74 -0.41
CA LEU A 171 12.23 -16.43 -0.84
C LEU A 171 13.34 -16.33 0.22
N ALA A 172 13.49 -15.14 0.87
CA ALA A 172 14.42 -14.93 1.97
C ALA A 172 14.12 -15.87 3.14
N VAL A 173 12.86 -15.86 3.64
CA VAL A 173 12.43 -16.70 4.78
C VAL A 173 12.58 -18.17 4.47
N THR A 174 12.19 -18.61 3.28
CA THR A 174 12.12 -20.03 2.94
C THR A 174 13.42 -20.64 2.43
N GLY A 175 14.37 -19.81 2.00
CA GLY A 175 15.60 -20.27 1.34
C GLY A 175 15.36 -20.86 -0.07
N LYS A 176 14.16 -20.62 -0.63
CA LYS A 176 13.78 -21.11 -1.96
C LYS A 176 14.40 -20.23 -3.06
N GLN A 177 14.49 -20.78 -4.29
CA GLN A 177 15.21 -20.13 -5.39
C GLN A 177 14.30 -19.40 -6.36
N ALA A 178 13.03 -19.79 -6.47
CA ALA A 178 12.08 -19.14 -7.37
C ALA A 178 10.64 -19.28 -6.89
N ALA A 179 9.81 -18.30 -7.29
CA ALA A 179 8.38 -18.32 -7.11
C ALA A 179 7.67 -17.97 -8.43
N ASP A 180 6.55 -18.62 -8.68
CA ASP A 180 5.60 -18.18 -9.70
C ASP A 180 4.51 -17.32 -9.06
N VAL A 181 4.26 -16.15 -9.64
CA VAL A 181 3.13 -15.30 -9.30
C VAL A 181 2.05 -15.52 -10.35
N ALA A 182 0.95 -16.14 -9.95
CA ALA A 182 -0.21 -16.36 -10.81
C ALA A 182 -1.29 -15.33 -10.50
N VAL A 183 -1.60 -14.45 -11.44
CA VAL A 183 -2.62 -13.40 -11.28
C VAL A 183 -3.80 -13.63 -12.20
N LEU A 184 -5.02 -13.59 -11.64
CA LEU A 184 -6.26 -13.61 -12.40
C LEU A 184 -6.75 -12.16 -12.61
N ILE A 185 -6.58 -11.66 -13.84
CA ILE A 185 -6.95 -10.30 -14.25
C ILE A 185 -8.43 -10.28 -14.62
N CYS A 186 -9.19 -9.38 -13.97
CA CYS A 186 -10.63 -9.18 -14.19
C CYS A 186 -11.46 -10.47 -14.19
N GLY A 187 -11.00 -11.53 -13.52
CA GLY A 187 -11.66 -12.83 -13.46
C GLY A 187 -11.63 -13.65 -14.76
N GLN A 188 -10.87 -13.24 -15.77
CA GLN A 188 -10.92 -13.84 -17.12
C GLN A 188 -9.54 -14.24 -17.67
N GLU A 189 -8.50 -13.49 -17.37
CA GLU A 189 -7.16 -13.71 -17.89
C GLU A 189 -6.21 -14.15 -16.78
N LEU A 190 -5.65 -15.36 -16.89
CA LEU A 190 -4.60 -15.84 -15.98
C LEU A 190 -3.24 -15.54 -16.61
N GLN A 191 -2.45 -14.74 -15.92
CA GLN A 191 -1.04 -14.51 -16.21
C GLN A 191 -0.18 -15.23 -15.16
N ILE A 192 0.99 -15.76 -15.58
CA ILE A 192 1.94 -16.42 -14.69
C ILE A 192 3.30 -15.79 -14.94
N HIS A 193 3.91 -15.26 -13.89
CA HIS A 193 5.19 -14.59 -13.93
C HIS A 193 6.17 -15.31 -13.00
N ARG A 194 7.38 -15.62 -13.49
CA ARG A 194 8.45 -16.18 -12.70
C ARG A 194 9.28 -15.07 -12.06
N LEU A 195 9.49 -15.17 -10.75
CA LEU A 195 10.45 -14.37 -10.01
C LEU A 195 11.53 -15.30 -9.44
N GLU A 196 12.75 -15.05 -9.82
CA GLU A 196 13.91 -15.74 -9.28
C GLU A 196 14.45 -15.00 -8.06
N ARG A 197 15.10 -15.72 -7.18
CA ARG A 197 15.74 -15.20 -6.00
C ARG A 197 16.85 -14.20 -6.37
N ASP A 198 16.74 -12.99 -5.85
CA ASP A 198 17.75 -11.94 -5.98
C ASP A 198 18.36 -11.63 -4.62
N GLU A 199 19.59 -12.07 -4.39
CA GLU A 199 20.29 -11.89 -3.12
C GLU A 199 20.57 -10.42 -2.82
N THR A 200 20.79 -9.59 -3.85
CA THR A 200 21.04 -8.15 -3.67
C THR A 200 19.78 -7.44 -3.19
N MET A 201 18.66 -7.71 -3.86
CA MET A 201 17.36 -7.17 -3.46
C MET A 201 16.96 -7.67 -2.07
N ILE A 202 17.16 -8.95 -1.78
CA ILE A 202 16.86 -9.54 -0.47
C ILE A 202 17.70 -8.89 0.64
N ALA A 203 18.99 -8.68 0.42
CA ALA A 203 19.84 -8.03 1.42
C ALA A 203 19.42 -6.59 1.70
N GLN A 204 19.06 -5.83 0.67
CA GLN A 204 18.53 -4.47 0.81
C GLN A 204 17.18 -4.46 1.53
N LEU A 205 16.29 -5.39 1.17
CA LEU A 205 14.98 -5.51 1.79
C LEU A 205 15.10 -5.81 3.28
N ILE A 206 15.93 -6.79 3.66
CA ILE A 206 16.17 -7.13 5.07
C ILE A 206 16.70 -5.93 5.85
N ALA A 207 17.65 -5.17 5.30
CA ALA A 207 18.22 -4.00 5.98
C ALA A 207 17.17 -2.89 6.21
N LEU A 208 16.25 -2.67 5.27
CA LEU A 208 15.17 -1.68 5.43
C LEU A 208 14.06 -2.19 6.36
N GLU A 209 13.73 -3.47 6.30
CA GLU A 209 12.78 -4.10 7.23
C GLU A 209 13.31 -4.08 8.67
N GLU A 210 14.63 -4.27 8.87
CA GLU A 210 15.26 -4.18 10.18
C GLU A 210 15.11 -2.78 10.78
N GLN A 211 15.37 -1.73 9.99
CA GLN A 211 15.17 -0.34 10.43
C GLN A 211 13.70 -0.08 10.85
N PHE A 212 12.74 -0.60 10.07
CA PHE A 212 11.33 -0.50 10.46
C PHE A 212 11.04 -1.29 11.74
N TRP A 213 11.60 -2.51 11.88
CA TRP A 213 11.40 -3.33 13.07
C TRP A 213 12.01 -2.72 14.33
N GLU A 214 13.12 -2.01 14.21
CA GLU A 214 13.69 -1.21 15.31
C GLU A 214 12.71 -0.13 15.78
N LEU A 215 12.00 0.55 14.87
CA LEU A 215 10.94 1.52 15.23
C LEU A 215 9.77 0.84 15.95
N VAL A 216 9.39 -0.37 15.52
CA VAL A 216 8.36 -1.16 16.20
C VAL A 216 8.77 -1.54 17.61
N THR A 217 9.99 -2.06 17.79
CA THR A 217 10.49 -2.50 19.10
C THR A 217 10.76 -1.35 20.06
N ALA A 218 11.12 -0.19 19.53
CA ALA A 218 11.30 1.04 20.30
C ALA A 218 9.98 1.80 20.54
N GLU A 219 8.85 1.33 20.00
CA GLU A 219 7.55 2.01 19.98
C GLU A 219 7.63 3.45 19.43
N LYS A 220 8.58 3.71 18.55
CA LYS A 220 8.79 5.00 17.89
C LYS A 220 8.06 5.03 16.57
N GLU A 221 7.28 6.08 16.33
CA GLU A 221 6.55 6.26 15.09
C GLU A 221 7.50 6.40 13.88
N PRO A 222 7.22 5.69 12.77
CA PRO A 222 7.97 5.87 11.54
C PRO A 222 7.64 7.22 10.88
N PRO A 223 8.50 7.69 9.95
CA PRO A 223 8.19 8.85 9.12
C PRO A 223 6.87 8.67 8.38
N VAL A 224 6.11 9.76 8.26
CA VAL A 224 4.85 9.77 7.50
C VAL A 224 5.12 10.02 6.02
N ASP A 225 4.26 9.44 5.18
CA ASP A 225 4.21 9.73 3.74
C ASP A 225 2.94 10.52 3.37
N ALA A 226 2.76 10.83 2.09
CA ALA A 226 1.60 11.59 1.61
C ALA A 226 0.38 10.70 1.26
N SER A 227 0.37 9.43 1.66
CA SER A 227 -0.71 8.49 1.34
C SER A 227 -1.98 8.74 2.16
N GLU A 228 -3.13 8.29 1.64
CA GLU A 228 -4.39 8.28 2.39
C GLU A 228 -4.32 7.34 3.60
N SER A 229 -3.53 6.26 3.52
CA SER A 229 -3.25 5.36 4.63
C SER A 229 -2.58 6.08 5.79
N ALA A 230 -1.51 6.86 5.53
CA ALA A 230 -0.84 7.66 6.56
C ALA A 230 -1.78 8.73 7.15
N SER A 231 -2.57 9.40 6.31
CA SER A 231 -3.56 10.37 6.74
C SER A 231 -4.62 9.75 7.65
N THR A 232 -5.09 8.54 7.33
CA THR A 232 -6.05 7.80 8.16
C THR A 232 -5.41 7.35 9.48
N ALA A 233 -4.19 6.84 9.43
CA ALA A 233 -3.44 6.42 10.61
C ALA A 233 -3.24 7.59 11.60
N LEU A 234 -2.84 8.77 11.11
CA LEU A 234 -2.72 9.99 11.93
C LEU A 234 -4.03 10.40 12.58
N ARG A 235 -5.14 10.37 11.84
CA ARG A 235 -6.48 10.67 12.40
C ARG A 235 -6.89 9.68 13.48
N CYS A 236 -6.52 8.43 13.34
CA CYS A 236 -6.82 7.38 14.32
C CYS A 236 -5.94 7.46 15.56
N LEU A 237 -4.65 7.79 15.38
CA LEU A 237 -3.71 8.00 16.48
C LEU A 237 -4.06 9.22 17.32
N TYR A 238 -4.46 10.31 16.66
CA TYR A 238 -4.69 11.60 17.28
C TYR A 238 -6.11 12.13 16.99
N PRO A 239 -7.17 11.46 17.44
CA PRO A 239 -8.56 11.78 17.07
C PRO A 239 -9.06 13.09 17.71
N GLN A 240 -8.46 13.51 18.82
CA GLN A 240 -8.86 14.70 19.59
C GLN A 240 -7.64 15.58 19.84
N ASP A 241 -7.87 16.86 20.02
CA ASP A 241 -6.88 17.82 20.50
C ASP A 241 -7.02 18.02 22.03
N THR A 242 -5.95 18.49 22.65
CA THR A 242 -5.91 18.82 24.09
C THR A 242 -6.16 20.32 24.36
N GLY A 243 -6.22 21.14 23.30
CA GLY A 243 -6.25 22.60 23.42
C GLY A 243 -4.91 23.22 23.83
N GLU A 244 -3.85 22.40 23.97
CA GLU A 244 -2.51 22.87 24.31
C GLU A 244 -1.79 23.41 23.08
N GLU A 245 -0.90 24.39 23.29
CA GLU A 245 0.03 24.92 22.28
C GLU A 245 1.42 24.28 22.50
N ILE A 246 2.04 23.84 21.43
CA ILE A 246 3.40 23.32 21.43
C ILE A 246 4.27 24.25 20.58
N ASP A 247 5.41 24.69 21.10
CA ASP A 247 6.40 25.42 20.34
C ASP A 247 7.34 24.47 19.60
N LEU A 248 7.31 24.53 18.27
CA LEU A 248 8.15 23.73 17.37
C LEU A 248 9.19 24.60 16.62
N SER A 249 9.39 25.84 17.03
CA SER A 249 10.30 26.78 16.34
C SER A 249 11.75 26.30 16.33
N GLU A 250 12.17 25.59 17.39
CA GLU A 250 13.54 25.05 17.52
C GLU A 250 13.71 23.67 16.82
N ASP A 251 12.64 23.06 16.33
CA ASP A 251 12.71 21.85 15.52
C ASP A 251 12.98 22.22 14.06
N GLU A 252 14.23 22.16 13.63
CA GLU A 252 14.67 22.51 12.28
C GLU A 252 13.92 21.75 11.18
N SER A 253 13.63 20.46 11.40
CA SER A 253 12.95 19.60 10.42
C SER A 253 11.49 20.05 10.21
N VAL A 254 10.76 20.25 11.31
CA VAL A 254 9.34 20.63 11.26
C VAL A 254 9.19 22.09 10.84
N SER A 255 10.09 22.99 11.28
CA SER A 255 10.12 24.39 10.84
C SER A 255 10.40 24.51 9.33
N SER A 256 11.31 23.70 8.80
CA SER A 256 11.55 23.62 7.36
C SER A 256 10.32 23.11 6.60
N ALA A 257 9.65 22.08 7.10
CA ALA A 257 8.42 21.56 6.50
C ALA A 257 7.30 22.59 6.51
N PHE A 258 7.16 23.38 7.59
CA PHE A 258 6.20 24.48 7.68
C PHE A 258 6.46 25.55 6.62
N ALA A 259 7.71 26.00 6.48
CA ALA A 259 8.09 27.00 5.47
C ALA A 259 7.84 26.50 4.03
N GLN A 260 8.19 25.24 3.76
CA GLN A 260 7.91 24.60 2.46
C GLN A 260 6.39 24.51 2.19
N LEU A 261 5.59 24.18 3.20
CA LEU A 261 4.13 24.11 3.04
C LEU A 261 3.53 25.50 2.73
N GLN A 262 4.04 26.59 3.34
CA GLN A 262 3.65 27.94 3.00
C GLN A 262 3.93 28.27 1.53
N GLN A 263 5.15 27.95 1.06
CA GLN A 263 5.54 28.15 -0.34
C GLN A 263 4.65 27.35 -1.30
N VAL A 264 4.40 26.06 -1.01
CA VAL A 264 3.54 25.21 -1.82
C VAL A 264 2.12 25.79 -1.90
N ARG A 265 1.56 26.26 -0.78
CA ARG A 265 0.23 26.87 -0.78
C ARG A 265 0.18 28.18 -1.57
N GLN A 266 1.23 29.00 -1.50
CA GLN A 266 1.30 30.21 -2.30
C GLN A 266 1.33 29.87 -3.80
N LEU A 267 2.19 28.94 -4.20
CA LEU A 267 2.26 28.48 -5.60
C LEU A 267 0.91 27.92 -6.09
N MET A 268 0.23 27.11 -5.27
CA MET A 268 -1.10 26.60 -5.62
C MET A 268 -2.11 27.74 -5.85
N SER A 269 -2.14 28.74 -4.97
CA SER A 269 -3.03 29.89 -5.10
C SER A 269 -2.72 30.69 -6.38
N ASP A 270 -1.46 30.89 -6.70
CA ASP A 270 -1.02 31.58 -7.91
C ASP A 270 -1.45 30.80 -9.18
N TRP A 271 -1.28 29.46 -9.19
CA TRP A 271 -1.71 28.60 -10.28
C TRP A 271 -3.23 28.53 -10.44
N GLU A 272 -4.00 28.51 -9.36
CA GLU A 272 -5.48 28.58 -9.37
C GLU A 272 -5.95 29.90 -9.97
N SER A 273 -5.29 31.01 -9.61
CA SER A 273 -5.57 32.34 -10.16
C SER A 273 -5.28 32.40 -11.66
N GLN A 274 -4.14 31.83 -12.07
CA GLN A 274 -3.75 31.73 -13.48
C GLN A 274 -4.72 30.84 -14.28
N GLU A 275 -5.10 29.69 -13.74
CA GLU A 275 -6.09 28.80 -14.36
C GLU A 275 -7.43 29.51 -14.55
N SER A 276 -7.88 30.22 -13.52
CA SER A 276 -9.13 31.00 -13.55
C SER A 276 -9.10 32.08 -14.64
N LEU A 277 -7.99 32.84 -14.75
CA LEU A 277 -7.81 33.83 -15.79
C LEU A 277 -7.92 33.22 -17.19
N LEU A 278 -7.22 32.10 -17.42
CA LEU A 278 -7.25 31.39 -18.71
C LEU A 278 -8.66 30.86 -19.05
N LYS A 279 -9.35 30.29 -18.07
CA LYS A 279 -10.74 29.85 -18.21
C LYS A 279 -11.66 31.02 -18.59
N HIS A 280 -11.53 32.17 -17.90
CA HIS A 280 -12.36 33.35 -18.20
C HIS A 280 -12.10 33.93 -19.59
N GLN A 281 -10.85 33.94 -20.06
CA GLN A 281 -10.50 34.33 -21.44
C GLN A 281 -11.17 33.45 -22.49
N ILE A 282 -11.15 32.13 -22.27
CA ILE A 282 -11.83 31.17 -23.16
C ILE A 282 -13.35 31.36 -23.10
N GLN A 283 -13.94 31.47 -21.93
CA GLN A 283 -15.37 31.67 -21.73
C GLN A 283 -15.86 32.97 -22.38
N GLN A 284 -15.10 34.05 -22.24
CA GLN A 284 -15.39 35.35 -22.87
C GLN A 284 -15.49 35.21 -24.40
N ARG A 285 -14.58 34.44 -25.00
CA ARG A 285 -14.59 34.18 -26.45
C ARG A 285 -15.68 33.21 -26.90
N MET A 286 -16.07 32.28 -26.04
CA MET A 286 -17.18 31.36 -26.32
C MET A 286 -18.55 32.06 -26.32
N ALA A 287 -18.70 33.14 -25.53
CA ALA A 287 -19.96 33.86 -25.39
C ALA A 287 -21.14 32.89 -25.10
N SER A 288 -22.11 32.79 -25.99
CA SER A 288 -23.25 31.86 -25.88
C SER A 288 -23.01 30.45 -26.43
N ALA A 289 -21.81 30.18 -27.00
CA ALA A 289 -21.50 28.89 -27.56
C ALA A 289 -21.30 27.82 -26.46
N SER A 290 -21.88 26.64 -26.69
CA SER A 290 -21.76 25.51 -25.75
C SER A 290 -20.45 24.72 -25.90
N PHE A 291 -19.75 24.89 -27.00
CA PHE A 291 -18.50 24.17 -27.32
C PHE A 291 -17.52 25.08 -28.06
N ALA A 292 -16.26 24.92 -27.76
CA ALA A 292 -15.14 25.47 -28.55
C ALA A 292 -14.15 24.37 -28.91
N ARG A 293 -13.58 24.47 -30.10
CA ARG A 293 -12.54 23.52 -30.62
C ARG A 293 -11.22 24.26 -30.75
N PHE A 294 -10.17 23.60 -30.32
CA PHE A 294 -8.77 24.03 -30.43
C PHE A 294 -7.94 22.96 -31.14
N ALA A 295 -6.75 23.28 -31.57
CA ALA A 295 -5.85 22.30 -32.21
C ALA A 295 -5.53 21.11 -31.26
N GLY A 296 -5.45 21.37 -29.95
CA GLY A 296 -5.13 20.36 -28.94
C GLY A 296 -6.33 19.75 -28.21
N GLY A 297 -7.58 20.10 -28.57
CA GLY A 297 -8.75 19.56 -27.86
C GLY A 297 -10.03 20.38 -28.00
N THR A 298 -10.98 20.11 -27.11
CA THR A 298 -12.28 20.79 -27.09
C THR A 298 -12.62 21.23 -25.68
N VAL A 299 -13.35 22.35 -25.56
CA VAL A 299 -13.94 22.82 -24.31
C VAL A 299 -15.46 22.80 -24.44
N SER A 300 -16.14 22.37 -23.40
CA SER A 300 -17.60 22.51 -23.26
C SER A 300 -17.92 23.42 -22.10
N TRP A 301 -18.80 24.41 -22.35
CA TRP A 301 -19.33 25.31 -21.33
C TRP A 301 -20.84 25.40 -21.50
N LYS A 302 -21.56 24.54 -20.79
CA LYS A 302 -23.01 24.35 -20.91
C LYS A 302 -23.70 24.65 -19.59
N ARG A 303 -24.92 25.17 -19.68
CA ARG A 303 -25.85 25.19 -18.56
C ARG A 303 -26.27 23.75 -18.21
N SER A 304 -26.16 23.36 -16.94
CA SER A 304 -26.72 22.11 -16.44
C SER A 304 -28.26 22.16 -16.46
N LYS A 305 -28.89 20.97 -16.45
CA LYS A 305 -30.34 20.89 -16.24
C LYS A 305 -30.69 21.36 -14.83
N ASP A 306 -31.84 22.00 -14.71
CA ASP A 306 -32.39 22.36 -13.40
C ASP A 306 -32.62 21.10 -12.58
N SER A 307 -32.18 21.10 -11.31
CA SER A 307 -32.36 19.98 -10.39
C SER A 307 -33.24 20.42 -9.22
N LYS A 308 -34.07 19.48 -8.73
CA LYS A 308 -34.79 19.67 -7.49
C LYS A 308 -33.82 19.45 -6.31
N PHE A 309 -33.93 20.31 -5.31
CA PHE A 309 -33.18 20.14 -4.07
C PHE A 309 -34.15 20.23 -2.88
N PHE A 310 -33.81 19.56 -1.79
CA PHE A 310 -34.53 19.68 -0.53
C PHE A 310 -34.10 20.97 0.17
N ASN A 311 -35.04 21.91 0.37
CA ASN A 311 -34.78 23.13 1.09
C ASN A 311 -34.88 22.88 2.60
N ALA A 312 -33.73 22.46 3.19
CA ALA A 312 -33.67 22.10 4.60
C ALA A 312 -33.98 23.29 5.52
N ALA A 313 -33.59 24.50 5.14
CA ALA A 313 -33.87 25.72 5.93
C ALA A 313 -35.37 26.02 6.00
N LEU A 314 -36.06 26.01 4.86
CA LEU A 314 -37.50 26.17 4.80
C LEU A 314 -38.25 25.06 5.54
N PHE A 315 -37.81 23.78 5.35
CA PHE A 315 -38.39 22.64 6.04
C PHE A 315 -38.25 22.76 7.57
N GLN A 316 -37.07 23.18 8.05
CA GLN A 316 -36.82 23.40 9.48
C GLN A 316 -37.68 24.53 10.06
N GLN A 317 -37.96 25.57 9.26
CA GLN A 317 -38.80 26.68 9.65
C GLN A 317 -40.30 26.29 9.71
N GLU A 318 -40.78 25.56 8.73
CA GLU A 318 -42.21 25.17 8.60
C GLU A 318 -42.58 23.95 9.42
N GLN A 319 -41.60 22.99 9.63
CA GLN A 319 -41.82 21.72 10.33
C GLN A 319 -40.75 21.49 11.40
N PRO A 320 -40.60 22.33 12.42
CA PRO A 320 -39.48 22.29 13.37
C PRO A 320 -39.41 20.99 14.17
N GLU A 321 -40.53 20.47 14.63
CA GLU A 321 -40.57 19.23 15.42
C GLU A 321 -40.20 18.02 14.57
N LEU A 322 -40.66 17.97 13.33
CA LEU A 322 -40.26 16.92 12.41
C LEU A 322 -38.79 17.01 12.02
N ALA A 323 -38.31 18.20 11.73
CA ALA A 323 -36.87 18.42 11.44
C ALA A 323 -35.98 17.94 12.60
N LYS A 324 -36.34 18.31 13.84
CA LYS A 324 -35.60 17.90 15.05
C LYS A 324 -35.57 16.38 15.24
N ALA A 325 -36.65 15.67 14.93
CA ALA A 325 -36.70 14.21 15.02
C ALA A 325 -35.73 13.48 14.07
N TYR A 326 -35.33 14.14 12.96
CA TYR A 326 -34.42 13.59 11.96
C TYR A 326 -33.02 14.22 11.99
N MET A 327 -32.75 15.10 12.98
CA MET A 327 -31.38 15.63 13.16
C MET A 327 -30.52 14.64 13.89
N GLY A 328 -29.38 14.31 13.30
CA GLY A 328 -28.33 13.52 13.92
C GLY A 328 -27.10 14.34 14.26
N THR A 329 -26.28 13.87 15.17
CA THR A 329 -24.98 14.46 15.48
C THR A 329 -23.90 13.78 14.67
N LYS A 330 -23.16 14.54 13.87
CA LYS A 330 -21.95 14.06 13.20
C LYS A 330 -20.75 14.40 14.08
N PRO A 331 -19.91 13.41 14.45
CA PRO A 331 -18.69 13.70 15.23
C PRO A 331 -17.80 14.74 14.51
N GLY A 332 -17.24 15.64 15.29
CA GLY A 332 -16.23 16.58 14.80
C GLY A 332 -14.95 15.85 14.38
N SER A 333 -14.15 16.50 13.56
CA SER A 333 -12.82 16.01 13.18
C SER A 333 -11.79 17.12 13.34
N ARG A 334 -10.56 16.75 13.68
CA ARG A 334 -9.44 17.71 13.71
C ARG A 334 -9.19 18.22 12.29
N ARG A 335 -9.06 19.55 12.17
CA ARG A 335 -8.75 20.23 10.90
C ARG A 335 -7.37 20.84 10.97
N PHE A 336 -6.53 20.51 10.01
CA PHE A 336 -5.24 21.16 9.86
C PHE A 336 -5.41 22.48 9.12
N LEU A 337 -5.24 23.59 9.84
CA LEU A 337 -5.33 24.96 9.28
C LEU A 337 -3.97 25.63 9.43
N LEU A 338 -3.46 26.22 8.36
CA LEU A 338 -2.23 26.99 8.36
C LEU A 338 -2.57 28.47 8.44
N HIS A 339 -2.08 29.15 9.46
CA HIS A 339 -2.14 30.58 9.62
C HIS A 339 -0.72 31.15 9.48
N ALA A 340 -0.47 31.96 8.46
CA ALA A 340 0.79 32.66 8.31
C ALA A 340 0.72 33.97 9.09
N GLU A 341 1.76 34.33 9.82
CA GLU A 341 1.95 35.71 10.32
C GLU A 341 2.31 36.59 9.13
N ASN A 342 1.63 37.74 9.03
CA ASN A 342 1.85 38.74 7.98
C ASN A 342 3.12 39.54 8.24
#